data_313ea8a75e05983724aad9eb1faab83e
#
_entry.id   313ea8a75e05983724aad9eb1faab83e
#
_cell.length_a   1.000
_cell.length_b   1.000
_cell.length_c   1.000
_cell.angle_alpha   90.00
_cell.angle_beta   90.00
_cell.angle_gamma   90.00
#
_symmetry.space_group_name_H-M   'P 1'
#
loop_
_entity.id
_entity.type
_entity.pdbx_description
1 polymer ?
#
loop_
_entity_poly.entity_id
_entity_poly.type
_entity_poly.pdbx_seq_one_letter_code
_entity_poly.pdbx_strand_id
1 'polypeptide(L)'
;PEMSRGLGDVYKRQEQMLDEMCATLGGRAAEDLFLGRISTGAMNDLERVTKQAYGMIAYLGMSDKLPNLCYYNNDEYSFNRPYSEKTAELIDEEVKRMVNEQYDRAKRILSENKEGHNELTQLLIDKEVIFAEDVERIFGKRPWASRSEEIMAAKESQDAARAERELAQKLKEEEKEIKEEEAENTAKEEQAPIDTKVAAEGKKVTVEGKVTVEGKSNGEEQANGSN
;
A
#
# COMPACT_ATOMS: atom_id res chain seq x y z
N PRO A 1 19.07 -13.07 -1.08
CA PRO A 1 17.87 -12.42 -0.51
C PRO A 1 17.33 -11.25 -1.35
N GLU A 2 18.09 -10.68 -2.28
CA GLU A 2 17.64 -9.55 -3.11
C GLU A 2 16.79 -9.95 -4.33
N MET A 3 16.83 -11.20 -4.76
CA MET A 3 16.04 -11.68 -5.91
C MET A 3 14.53 -11.83 -5.61
N SER A 4 14.11 -11.83 -4.34
CA SER A 4 12.71 -11.99 -3.96
C SER A 4 11.87 -10.71 -4.08
N ARG A 5 12.49 -9.53 -4.14
CA ARG A 5 11.76 -8.25 -4.17
C ARG A 5 11.18 -7.88 -5.53
N GLY A 6 11.69 -8.44 -6.62
CA GLY A 6 11.19 -8.15 -7.99
C GLY A 6 10.01 -9.00 -8.43
N LEU A 7 9.75 -10.14 -7.81
CA LEU A 7 8.70 -11.07 -8.22
C LEU A 7 7.30 -10.72 -7.67
N GLY A 8 7.22 -9.96 -6.57
CA GLY A 8 5.93 -9.58 -5.98
C GLY A 8 5.09 -8.60 -6.82
N ASP A 9 5.73 -7.88 -7.74
CA ASP A 9 5.07 -6.87 -8.57
C ASP A 9 4.45 -7.41 -9.86
N VAL A 10 4.75 -8.64 -10.23
CA VAL A 10 4.31 -9.27 -11.48
C VAL A 10 2.95 -9.96 -11.34
N TYR A 11 2.59 -10.38 -10.12
CA TYR A 11 1.37 -11.14 -9.88
C TYR A 11 0.22 -10.24 -9.45
N LYS A 12 -0.85 -10.23 -10.25
CA LYS A 12 -2.11 -9.56 -9.89
C LYS A 12 -3.06 -10.58 -9.27
N ARG A 13 -3.78 -10.16 -8.22
CA ARG A 13 -4.88 -10.95 -7.66
C ARG A 13 -6.10 -10.85 -8.57
N GLN A 14 -6.95 -11.87 -8.51
CA GLN A 14 -8.21 -11.88 -9.27
C GLN A 14 -9.03 -10.61 -9.03
N GLU A 15 -9.16 -10.16 -7.79
CA GLU A 15 -9.90 -8.95 -7.42
C GLU A 15 -9.36 -7.70 -8.12
N GLN A 16 -8.03 -7.54 -8.20
CA GLN A 16 -7.40 -6.41 -8.89
C GLN A 16 -7.71 -6.41 -10.40
N MET A 17 -7.76 -7.60 -11.01
CA MET A 17 -8.10 -7.74 -12.42
C MET A 17 -9.58 -7.40 -12.67
N LEU A 18 -10.47 -7.82 -11.77
CA LEU A 18 -11.89 -7.46 -11.83
C LEU A 18 -12.11 -5.96 -11.62
N ASP A 19 -11.36 -5.32 -10.71
CA ASP A 19 -11.40 -3.86 -10.51
C ASP A 19 -10.93 -3.11 -11.76
N GLU A 20 -9.87 -3.57 -12.43
CA GLU A 20 -9.42 -3.01 -13.71
C GLU A 20 -10.47 -3.12 -14.81
N MET A 21 -11.16 -4.27 -14.89
CA MET A 21 -12.24 -4.47 -15.85
C MET A 21 -13.41 -3.52 -15.56
N CYS A 22 -13.82 -3.42 -14.31
CA CYS A 22 -14.88 -2.51 -13.87
C CYS A 22 -14.54 -1.05 -14.21
N ALA A 23 -13.32 -0.61 -13.90
CA ALA A 23 -12.87 0.75 -14.21
C ALA A 23 -12.82 1.01 -15.73
N THR A 24 -12.35 0.04 -16.51
CA THR A 24 -12.30 0.14 -17.99
C THR A 24 -13.71 0.27 -18.62
N LEU A 25 -14.70 -0.42 -18.04
CA LEU A 25 -16.09 -0.35 -18.47
C LEU A 25 -16.83 0.91 -18.00
N GLY A 26 -16.20 1.72 -17.13
CA GLY A 26 -16.82 2.90 -16.51
C GLY A 26 -17.34 3.92 -17.52
N GLY A 27 -16.58 4.22 -18.58
CA GLY A 27 -17.01 5.14 -19.65
C GLY A 27 -18.29 4.66 -20.37
N ARG A 28 -18.31 3.38 -20.75
CA ARG A 28 -19.49 2.76 -21.38
C ARG A 28 -20.69 2.73 -20.47
N ALA A 29 -20.48 2.43 -19.19
CA ALA A 29 -21.54 2.41 -18.18
C ALA A 29 -22.10 3.82 -17.92
N ALA A 30 -21.25 4.84 -17.95
CA ALA A 30 -21.66 6.24 -17.82
C ALA A 30 -22.50 6.72 -19.02
N GLU A 31 -22.11 6.40 -20.25
CA GLU A 31 -22.90 6.70 -21.44
C GLU A 31 -24.30 6.09 -21.33
N ASP A 32 -24.41 4.82 -20.96
CA ASP A 32 -25.68 4.12 -20.81
C ASP A 32 -26.55 4.74 -19.69
N LEU A 33 -25.94 5.00 -18.54
CA LEU A 33 -26.66 5.45 -17.35
C LEU A 33 -27.11 6.92 -17.44
N PHE A 34 -26.23 7.81 -17.92
CA PHE A 34 -26.51 9.26 -17.89
C PHE A 34 -27.00 9.82 -19.22
N LEU A 35 -26.62 9.23 -20.35
CA LEU A 35 -27.02 9.69 -21.67
C LEU A 35 -28.12 8.84 -22.30
N GLY A 36 -28.39 7.64 -21.76
CA GLY A 36 -29.36 6.69 -22.27
C GLY A 36 -29.05 6.19 -23.70
N ARG A 37 -27.82 6.39 -24.15
CA ARG A 37 -27.34 5.97 -25.48
C ARG A 37 -25.85 5.68 -25.42
N ILE A 38 -25.46 4.68 -26.16
CA ILE A 38 -24.09 4.19 -26.23
C ILE A 38 -23.46 4.55 -27.56
N SER A 39 -22.17 4.86 -27.54
CA SER A 39 -21.39 5.24 -28.71
C SER A 39 -20.39 4.15 -29.12
N THR A 40 -19.73 4.34 -30.25
CA THR A 40 -18.66 3.46 -30.72
C THR A 40 -17.33 3.70 -30.00
N GLY A 41 -17.24 4.71 -29.14
CA GLY A 41 -15.98 5.12 -28.47
C GLY A 41 -15.40 4.05 -27.54
N ALA A 42 -16.25 3.17 -26.99
CA ALA A 42 -15.81 2.11 -26.08
C ALA A 42 -15.21 0.86 -26.78
N MET A 43 -14.97 0.87 -28.08
CA MET A 43 -14.53 -0.32 -28.83
C MET A 43 -13.22 -0.90 -28.26
N ASN A 44 -12.22 -0.08 -28.04
CA ASN A 44 -10.92 -0.54 -27.49
C ASN A 44 -11.04 -1.06 -26.05
N ASP A 45 -11.89 -0.42 -25.24
CA ASP A 45 -12.14 -0.84 -23.87
C ASP A 45 -12.84 -2.20 -23.82
N LEU A 46 -13.82 -2.41 -24.68
CA LEU A 46 -14.52 -3.71 -24.80
C LEU A 46 -13.56 -4.81 -25.29
N GLU A 47 -12.71 -4.53 -26.26
CA GLU A 47 -11.69 -5.48 -26.73
C GLU A 47 -10.73 -5.86 -25.59
N ARG A 48 -10.23 -4.86 -24.84
CA ARG A 48 -9.33 -5.07 -23.73
C ARG A 48 -9.96 -5.90 -22.62
N VAL A 49 -11.18 -5.57 -22.21
CA VAL A 49 -11.92 -6.29 -21.17
C VAL A 49 -12.22 -7.73 -21.60
N THR A 50 -12.63 -7.94 -22.86
CA THR A 50 -12.91 -9.27 -23.39
C THR A 50 -11.65 -10.15 -23.40
N LYS A 51 -10.52 -9.61 -23.85
CA LYS A 51 -9.23 -10.32 -23.83
C LYS A 51 -8.80 -10.66 -22.39
N GLN A 52 -8.99 -9.72 -21.47
CA GLN A 52 -8.64 -9.93 -20.07
C GLN A 52 -9.52 -11.01 -19.44
N ALA A 53 -10.83 -10.99 -19.64
CA ALA A 53 -11.76 -11.99 -19.14
C ALA A 53 -11.44 -13.38 -19.69
N TYR A 54 -11.17 -13.46 -21.00
CA TYR A 54 -10.77 -14.70 -21.65
C TYR A 54 -9.47 -15.26 -21.05
N GLY A 55 -8.47 -14.39 -20.84
CA GLY A 55 -7.22 -14.77 -20.19
C GLY A 55 -7.42 -15.27 -18.75
N MET A 56 -8.27 -14.61 -17.98
CA MET A 56 -8.58 -15.02 -16.61
C MET A 56 -9.21 -16.42 -16.56
N ILE A 57 -10.12 -16.71 -17.47
CA ILE A 57 -10.86 -17.96 -17.48
C ILE A 57 -10.05 -19.08 -18.13
N ALA A 58 -9.57 -18.85 -19.37
CA ALA A 58 -8.96 -19.91 -20.16
C ALA A 58 -7.48 -20.19 -19.82
N TYR A 59 -6.74 -19.17 -19.37
CA TYR A 59 -5.30 -19.32 -19.10
C TYR A 59 -4.94 -19.34 -17.63
N LEU A 60 -5.63 -18.56 -16.81
CA LEU A 60 -5.33 -18.44 -15.38
C LEU A 60 -6.22 -19.31 -14.49
N GLY A 61 -7.25 -19.96 -15.06
CA GLY A 61 -8.16 -20.82 -14.30
C GLY A 61 -8.92 -20.11 -13.18
N MET A 62 -9.21 -18.81 -13.38
CA MET A 62 -9.89 -17.93 -12.40
C MET A 62 -11.41 -17.92 -12.61
N SER A 63 -12.01 -19.10 -12.80
CA SER A 63 -13.46 -19.31 -12.89
C SER A 63 -13.89 -20.47 -12.01
N ASP A 64 -15.02 -20.33 -11.35
CA ASP A 64 -15.61 -21.37 -10.51
C ASP A 64 -16.04 -22.62 -11.32
N LYS A 65 -16.42 -22.42 -12.60
CA LYS A 65 -16.81 -23.53 -13.48
C LYS A 65 -15.64 -24.22 -14.16
N LEU A 66 -14.50 -23.53 -14.31
CA LEU A 66 -13.28 -24.04 -14.93
C LEU A 66 -12.06 -23.76 -14.00
N PRO A 67 -12.08 -24.22 -12.74
CA PRO A 67 -11.05 -23.89 -11.79
C PRO A 67 -9.75 -24.65 -12.07
N ASN A 68 -8.61 -23.95 -11.90
CA ASN A 68 -7.28 -24.55 -11.93
C ASN A 68 -6.90 -25.27 -13.24
N LEU A 69 -7.54 -24.91 -14.34
CA LEU A 69 -7.23 -25.40 -15.67
C LEU A 69 -6.61 -24.29 -16.53
N CYS A 70 -5.61 -24.66 -17.32
CA CYS A 70 -4.96 -23.77 -18.27
C CYS A 70 -5.11 -24.35 -19.67
N TYR A 71 -5.82 -23.64 -20.51
CA TYR A 71 -6.04 -24.00 -21.90
C TYR A 71 -5.14 -23.22 -22.87
N TYR A 72 -3.98 -22.78 -22.36
CA TYR A 72 -3.00 -22.07 -23.19
C TYR A 72 -2.37 -23.05 -24.19
N ASN A 73 -2.46 -22.72 -25.49
CA ASN A 73 -1.76 -23.43 -26.54
C ASN A 73 -0.56 -22.59 -27.01
N ASN A 74 0.64 -23.12 -26.80
CA ASN A 74 1.88 -22.44 -27.19
C ASN A 74 2.28 -22.75 -28.68
N ASP A 75 1.52 -23.59 -29.35
CA ASP A 75 1.78 -23.93 -30.75
C ASP A 75 1.21 -22.86 -31.67
N GLU A 76 2.05 -21.91 -32.10
CA GLU A 76 1.68 -20.87 -33.07
C GLU A 76 1.11 -21.40 -34.41
N TYR A 77 1.32 -22.68 -34.70
CA TYR A 77 0.87 -23.35 -35.93
C TYR A 77 -0.33 -24.28 -35.73
N SER A 78 -0.84 -24.42 -34.48
CA SER A 78 -2.00 -25.28 -34.22
C SER A 78 -3.30 -24.49 -34.42
N PHE A 79 -4.01 -24.78 -35.52
CA PHE A 79 -5.38 -24.27 -35.73
C PHE A 79 -6.42 -24.94 -34.84
N ASN A 80 -6.04 -25.96 -34.06
CA ASN A 80 -6.95 -26.70 -33.19
C ASN A 80 -6.92 -26.13 -31.78
N ARG A 81 -8.12 -25.84 -31.26
CA ARG A 81 -8.29 -25.48 -29.82
C ARG A 81 -7.91 -26.66 -28.95
N PRO A 82 -7.20 -26.45 -27.81
CA PRO A 82 -6.78 -27.53 -26.92
C PRO A 82 -7.93 -28.07 -26.05
N TYR A 83 -9.17 -27.79 -26.40
CA TYR A 83 -10.37 -28.17 -25.63
C TYR A 83 -11.55 -28.48 -26.56
N SER A 84 -12.56 -29.19 -26.01
CA SER A 84 -13.77 -29.58 -26.72
C SER A 84 -14.71 -28.41 -26.99
N GLU A 85 -15.64 -28.56 -27.94
CA GLU A 85 -16.68 -27.55 -28.21
C GLU A 85 -17.51 -27.23 -26.95
N LYS A 86 -17.81 -28.23 -26.15
CA LYS A 86 -18.54 -28.03 -24.88
C LYS A 86 -17.76 -27.14 -23.90
N THR A 87 -16.44 -27.31 -23.85
CA THR A 87 -15.58 -26.44 -23.03
C THR A 87 -15.50 -25.03 -23.61
N ALA A 88 -15.50 -24.89 -24.96
CA ALA A 88 -15.55 -23.59 -25.62
C ALA A 88 -16.82 -22.82 -25.25
N GLU A 89 -17.99 -23.47 -25.33
CA GLU A 89 -19.27 -22.89 -24.92
C GLU A 89 -19.24 -22.42 -23.47
N LEU A 90 -18.69 -23.22 -22.59
CA LEU A 90 -18.56 -22.88 -21.17
C LEU A 90 -17.61 -21.70 -20.93
N ILE A 91 -16.51 -21.60 -21.66
CA ILE A 91 -15.61 -20.45 -21.61
C ILE A 91 -16.35 -19.19 -22.07
N ASP A 92 -17.07 -19.26 -23.19
CA ASP A 92 -17.81 -18.12 -23.73
C ASP A 92 -18.93 -17.65 -22.76
N GLU A 93 -19.64 -18.57 -22.12
CA GLU A 93 -20.62 -18.25 -21.07
C GLU A 93 -19.98 -17.53 -19.88
N GLU A 94 -18.84 -18.05 -19.39
CA GLU A 94 -18.16 -17.46 -18.24
C GLU A 94 -17.54 -16.10 -18.58
N VAL A 95 -16.96 -15.91 -19.77
CA VAL A 95 -16.48 -14.62 -20.24
C VAL A 95 -17.62 -13.60 -20.25
N LYS A 96 -18.76 -13.96 -20.86
CA LYS A 96 -19.93 -13.10 -20.93
C LYS A 96 -20.46 -12.76 -19.53
N ARG A 97 -20.53 -13.75 -18.62
CA ARG A 97 -20.95 -13.54 -17.23
C ARG A 97 -20.04 -12.57 -16.51
N MET A 98 -18.71 -12.80 -16.57
CA MET A 98 -17.70 -11.98 -15.89
C MET A 98 -17.74 -10.53 -16.38
N VAL A 99 -17.80 -10.31 -17.70
CA VAL A 99 -17.86 -8.96 -18.28
C VAL A 99 -19.15 -8.25 -17.85
N ASN A 100 -20.31 -8.93 -17.90
CA ASN A 100 -21.60 -8.35 -17.52
C ASN A 100 -21.62 -7.99 -16.03
N GLU A 101 -21.10 -8.85 -15.16
CA GLU A 101 -21.01 -8.57 -13.71
C GLU A 101 -20.17 -7.31 -13.42
N GLN A 102 -19.05 -7.13 -14.13
CA GLN A 102 -18.24 -5.93 -13.95
C GLN A 102 -18.91 -4.68 -14.56
N TYR A 103 -19.66 -4.83 -15.65
CA TYR A 103 -20.43 -3.76 -16.24
C TYR A 103 -21.55 -3.29 -15.30
N ASP A 104 -22.32 -4.23 -14.73
CA ASP A 104 -23.37 -3.93 -13.77
C ASP A 104 -22.80 -3.34 -12.48
N ARG A 105 -21.61 -3.80 -12.04
CA ARG A 105 -20.87 -3.22 -10.93
C ARG A 105 -20.50 -1.76 -11.21
N ALA A 106 -20.00 -1.45 -12.41
CA ALA A 106 -19.67 -0.09 -12.82
C ALA A 106 -20.90 0.82 -12.82
N LYS A 107 -22.03 0.35 -13.36
CA LYS A 107 -23.32 1.09 -13.34
C LYS A 107 -23.78 1.36 -11.91
N ARG A 108 -23.67 0.39 -11.02
CA ARG A 108 -24.06 0.56 -9.62
C ARG A 108 -23.19 1.61 -8.93
N ILE A 109 -21.87 1.53 -9.06
CA ILE A 109 -20.94 2.51 -8.48
C ILE A 109 -21.26 3.92 -8.97
N LEU A 110 -21.48 4.10 -10.28
CA LEU A 110 -21.81 5.40 -10.86
C LEU A 110 -23.18 5.91 -10.37
N SER A 111 -24.15 5.04 -10.23
CA SER A 111 -25.49 5.37 -9.74
C SER A 111 -25.46 5.82 -8.27
N GLU A 112 -24.71 5.11 -7.42
CA GLU A 112 -24.53 5.42 -6.01
C GLU A 112 -23.78 6.75 -5.79
N ASN A 113 -22.91 7.12 -6.72
CA ASN A 113 -22.07 8.33 -6.65
C ASN A 113 -22.49 9.41 -7.68
N LYS A 114 -23.77 9.44 -8.07
CA LYS A 114 -24.25 10.32 -9.13
C LYS A 114 -24.01 11.81 -8.86
N GLU A 115 -24.20 12.25 -7.63
CA GLU A 115 -23.98 13.66 -7.25
C GLU A 115 -22.51 14.04 -7.35
N GLY A 116 -21.61 13.21 -6.81
CA GLY A 116 -20.17 13.41 -6.94
C GLY A 116 -19.69 13.39 -8.40
N HIS A 117 -20.26 12.50 -9.22
CA HIS A 117 -19.98 12.47 -10.65
C HIS A 117 -20.38 13.78 -11.35
N ASN A 118 -21.53 14.35 -11.03
CA ASN A 118 -21.98 15.62 -11.60
C ASN A 118 -21.06 16.78 -11.16
N GLU A 119 -20.69 16.83 -9.87
CA GLU A 119 -19.76 17.84 -9.35
C GLU A 119 -18.39 17.74 -10.02
N LEU A 120 -17.86 16.51 -10.17
CA LEU A 120 -16.61 16.27 -10.86
C LEU A 120 -16.64 16.70 -12.32
N THR A 121 -17.76 16.44 -13.00
CA THR A 121 -17.97 16.84 -14.40
C THR A 121 -17.97 18.35 -14.53
N GLN A 122 -18.69 19.08 -13.65
CA GLN A 122 -18.72 20.51 -13.66
C GLN A 122 -17.33 21.11 -13.39
N LEU A 123 -16.62 20.56 -12.42
CA LEU A 123 -15.26 20.96 -12.08
C LEU A 123 -14.29 20.78 -13.26
N LEU A 124 -14.44 19.67 -14.00
CA LEU A 124 -13.62 19.39 -15.19
C LEU A 124 -13.91 20.39 -16.32
N ILE A 125 -15.17 20.77 -16.50
CA ILE A 125 -15.56 21.81 -17.49
C ILE A 125 -14.96 23.15 -17.12
N ASP A 126 -14.97 23.51 -15.82
CA ASP A 126 -14.54 24.83 -15.34
C ASP A 126 -13.01 24.96 -15.29
N LYS A 127 -12.30 23.88 -14.90
CA LYS A 127 -10.84 23.90 -14.66
C LYS A 127 -10.02 23.20 -15.74
N GLU A 128 -10.64 22.39 -16.60
CA GLU A 128 -10.02 21.53 -17.62
C GLU A 128 -9.05 20.46 -17.07
N VAL A 129 -8.64 20.55 -15.80
CA VAL A 129 -7.73 19.62 -15.12
C VAL A 129 -8.26 19.30 -13.73
N ILE A 130 -8.20 18.02 -13.35
CA ILE A 130 -8.58 17.51 -12.03
C ILE A 130 -7.36 16.91 -11.35
N PHE A 131 -7.14 17.26 -10.06
CA PHE A 131 -6.09 16.71 -9.22
C PHE A 131 -6.65 15.75 -8.18
N ALA A 132 -5.76 15.02 -7.51
CA ALA A 132 -6.15 14.03 -6.49
C ALA A 132 -6.95 14.68 -5.34
N GLU A 133 -6.59 15.91 -4.95
CA GLU A 133 -7.25 16.68 -3.90
C GLU A 133 -8.72 17.01 -4.26
N ASP A 134 -8.99 17.27 -5.54
CA ASP A 134 -10.36 17.53 -6.01
C ASP A 134 -11.22 16.27 -5.90
N VAL A 135 -10.65 15.11 -6.25
CA VAL A 135 -11.32 13.80 -6.14
C VAL A 135 -11.56 13.44 -4.66
N GLU A 136 -10.56 13.64 -3.79
CA GLU A 136 -10.70 13.38 -2.35
C GLU A 136 -11.72 14.30 -1.69
N ARG A 137 -11.84 15.55 -2.13
CA ARG A 137 -12.84 16.49 -1.64
C ARG A 137 -14.27 16.05 -1.97
N ILE A 138 -14.48 15.49 -3.17
CA ILE A 138 -15.81 15.08 -3.66
C ILE A 138 -16.20 13.71 -3.11
N PHE A 139 -15.29 12.74 -3.16
CA PHE A 139 -15.58 11.33 -2.84
C PHE A 139 -15.01 10.87 -1.49
N GLY A 140 -14.25 11.73 -0.79
CA GLY A 140 -13.57 11.37 0.44
C GLY A 140 -12.21 10.71 0.20
N LYS A 141 -11.45 10.56 1.29
CA LYS A 141 -10.17 9.86 1.25
C LYS A 141 -10.35 8.38 0.92
N ARG A 142 -9.39 7.84 0.17
CA ARG A 142 -9.34 6.40 -0.11
C ARG A 142 -9.28 5.61 1.20
N PRO A 143 -10.03 4.50 1.32
CA PRO A 143 -10.00 3.65 2.52
C PRO A 143 -8.69 2.85 2.66
N TRP A 144 -7.84 2.83 1.64
CA TRP A 144 -6.53 2.19 1.61
C TRP A 144 -5.47 3.16 1.10
N ALA A 145 -4.24 3.01 1.61
CA ALA A 145 -3.10 3.76 1.14
C ALA A 145 -2.79 3.43 -0.34
N SER A 146 -2.38 4.44 -1.09
CA SER A 146 -1.86 4.20 -2.43
C SER A 146 -0.51 3.46 -2.35
N ARG A 147 -0.13 2.74 -3.40
CA ARG A 147 1.17 2.07 -3.46
C ARG A 147 2.35 3.03 -3.24
N SER A 148 2.25 4.26 -3.73
CA SER A 148 3.25 5.30 -3.50
C SER A 148 3.34 5.69 -2.03
N GLU A 149 2.22 5.83 -1.33
CA GLU A 149 2.19 6.11 0.11
C GLU A 149 2.76 4.94 0.92
N GLU A 150 2.43 3.69 0.56
CA GLU A 150 3.01 2.50 1.18
C GLU A 150 4.52 2.43 1.00
N ILE A 151 5.03 2.75 -0.20
CA ILE A 151 6.46 2.77 -0.48
C ILE A 151 7.16 3.90 0.30
N MET A 152 6.55 5.08 0.38
CA MET A 152 7.09 6.20 1.15
C MET A 152 7.11 5.89 2.65
N ALA A 153 6.03 5.36 3.21
CA ALA A 153 5.96 4.94 4.61
C ALA A 153 6.98 3.83 4.94
N ALA A 154 7.14 2.85 4.03
CA ALA A 154 8.15 1.80 4.17
C ALA A 154 9.58 2.37 4.13
N LYS A 155 9.84 3.35 3.29
CA LYS A 155 11.15 4.02 3.20
C LYS A 155 11.42 4.85 4.46
N GLU A 156 10.47 5.63 4.93
CA GLU A 156 10.59 6.40 6.17
C GLU A 156 10.86 5.49 7.38
N SER A 157 10.18 4.34 7.46
CA SER A 157 10.42 3.37 8.53
C SER A 157 11.81 2.73 8.46
N GLN A 158 12.33 2.49 7.25
CA GLN A 158 13.69 1.98 7.04
C GLN A 158 14.74 3.02 7.40
N ASP A 159 14.54 4.27 7.00
CA ASP A 159 15.45 5.37 7.30
C ASP A 159 15.47 5.66 8.82
N ALA A 160 14.32 5.62 9.50
CA ALA A 160 14.23 5.73 10.95
C ALA A 160 14.97 4.58 11.68
N ALA A 161 14.74 3.34 11.26
CA ALA A 161 15.43 2.18 11.82
C ALA A 161 16.96 2.20 11.57
N ARG A 162 17.39 2.78 10.45
CA ARG A 162 18.80 2.97 10.16
C ARG A 162 19.43 4.03 11.07
N ALA A 163 18.75 5.17 11.22
CA ALA A 163 19.19 6.25 12.12
C ALA A 163 19.30 5.77 13.58
N GLU A 164 18.35 4.97 14.04
CA GLU A 164 18.38 4.38 15.38
C GLU A 164 19.56 3.42 15.58
N ARG A 165 19.86 2.60 14.55
CA ARG A 165 21.03 1.71 14.59
C ARG A 165 22.35 2.47 14.61
N GLU A 166 22.46 3.53 13.81
CA GLU A 166 23.65 4.38 13.77
C GLU A 166 23.87 5.10 15.12
N LEU A 167 22.79 5.57 15.74
CA LEU A 167 22.84 6.18 17.08
C LEU A 167 23.26 5.15 18.14
N ALA A 168 22.68 3.96 18.11
CA ALA A 168 23.05 2.89 19.05
C ALA A 168 24.49 2.40 18.88
N GLN A 169 25.05 2.46 17.67
CA GLN A 169 26.47 2.16 17.45
C GLN A 169 27.36 3.25 18.03
N LYS A 170 27.06 4.51 17.81
CA LYS A 170 27.82 5.64 18.39
C LYS A 170 27.84 5.61 19.91
N LEU A 171 26.68 5.34 20.54
CA LEU A 171 26.60 5.23 21.99
C LEU A 171 27.46 4.07 22.53
N LYS A 172 27.52 2.95 21.81
CA LYS A 172 28.39 1.82 22.20
C LYS A 172 29.87 2.12 22.02
N GLU A 173 30.24 2.90 21.02
CA GLU A 173 31.61 3.35 20.78
C GLU A 173 32.01 4.34 21.89
N GLU A 174 31.17 5.31 22.24
CA GLU A 174 31.42 6.24 23.35
C GLU A 174 31.54 5.52 24.71
N GLU A 175 30.65 4.55 25.01
CA GLU A 175 30.76 3.73 26.23
C GLU A 175 32.06 2.91 26.27
N LYS A 176 32.55 2.48 25.12
CA LYS A 176 33.80 1.74 25.05
C LYS A 176 35.02 2.64 25.28
N GLU A 177 35.00 3.84 24.68
CA GLU A 177 36.06 4.83 24.88
C GLU A 177 36.13 5.28 26.37
N ILE A 178 35.01 5.53 26.99
CA ILE A 178 34.92 5.88 28.44
C ILE A 178 35.50 4.75 29.29
N LYS A 179 35.17 3.49 29.01
CA LYS A 179 35.70 2.33 29.75
C LYS A 179 37.22 2.15 29.55
N GLU A 180 37.73 2.40 28.33
CA GLU A 180 39.15 2.33 28.03
C GLU A 180 39.90 3.47 28.75
N GLU A 181 39.34 4.68 28.80
CA GLU A 181 39.90 5.82 29.52
C GLU A 181 39.88 5.64 31.05
N GLU A 182 38.84 5.08 31.61
CA GLU A 182 38.76 4.69 33.03
C GLU A 182 39.77 3.60 33.39
N ALA A 183 39.97 2.60 32.52
CA ALA A 183 40.94 1.54 32.71
C ALA A 183 42.41 2.06 32.63
N GLU A 184 42.67 3.02 31.74
CA GLU A 184 43.98 3.64 31.63
C GLU A 184 44.31 4.55 32.84
N ASN A 185 43.29 5.25 33.35
CA ASN A 185 43.44 6.08 34.56
C ASN A 185 43.67 5.25 35.82
N THR A 186 42.97 4.12 35.97
CA THR A 186 43.19 3.18 37.10
C THR A 186 44.58 2.54 37.02
N ALA A 187 45.08 2.20 35.84
CA ALA A 187 46.41 1.66 35.63
C ALA A 187 47.52 2.69 35.94
N LYS A 188 47.27 3.99 35.71
CA LYS A 188 48.20 5.08 36.06
C LYS A 188 48.22 5.38 37.56
N GLU A 189 47.10 5.21 38.26
CA GLU A 189 47.03 5.34 39.75
C GLU A 189 47.76 4.19 40.47
N GLU A 190 47.73 2.96 39.93
CA GLU A 190 48.47 1.82 40.51
C GLU A 190 49.99 1.89 40.32
N GLN A 191 50.46 2.67 39.33
CA GLN A 191 51.89 2.85 39.05
C GLN A 191 52.54 4.12 39.69
N ALA A 192 51.76 4.91 40.43
CA ALA A 192 52.29 6.07 41.12
C ALA A 192 53.15 5.66 42.38
N PRO A 193 54.34 6.19 42.56
CA PRO A 193 55.20 5.86 43.71
C PRO A 193 54.52 6.35 45.03
N ILE A 194 54.68 5.56 46.05
CA ILE A 194 54.01 5.60 47.39
C ILE A 194 54.26 6.89 48.21
N ASP A 195 54.89 7.91 47.62
CA ASP A 195 55.34 9.09 48.41
C ASP A 195 54.38 10.30 48.39
N THR A 196 53.15 10.15 47.90
CA THR A 196 52.20 11.29 47.91
C THR A 196 50.84 10.98 48.58
N LYS A 197 50.82 10.12 49.58
CA LYS A 197 49.59 9.67 50.25
C LYS A 197 49.24 10.41 51.54
N VAL A 198 49.59 11.68 51.67
CA VAL A 198 49.21 12.49 52.86
C VAL A 198 48.78 13.90 52.46
N ALA A 199 47.81 14.08 51.58
CA ALA A 199 47.10 15.38 51.44
C ALA A 199 45.88 15.32 50.53
N ALA A 200 44.96 14.41 50.72
CA ALA A 200 43.67 14.51 50.05
C ALA A 200 42.51 13.88 50.85
N GLU A 201 42.42 14.23 52.14
CA GLU A 201 41.16 14.09 52.87
C GLU A 201 40.49 15.46 52.95
N GLY A 202 39.38 15.62 52.25
CA GLY A 202 38.50 16.74 52.48
C GLY A 202 38.02 17.51 51.27
N LYS A 203 37.17 16.90 50.47
CA LYS A 203 36.04 17.61 49.83
C LYS A 203 35.05 16.62 49.20
N LYS A 204 34.06 16.22 49.95
CA LYS A 204 32.85 15.63 49.42
C LYS A 204 32.06 16.76 48.75
N VAL A 205 31.97 16.73 47.45
CA VAL A 205 31.00 17.56 46.69
C VAL A 205 29.84 16.67 46.34
N THR A 206 28.72 16.85 47.04
CA THR A 206 27.42 16.29 46.69
C THR A 206 26.86 17.08 45.53
N VAL A 207 26.75 16.44 44.37
CA VAL A 207 25.98 16.98 43.24
C VAL A 207 24.62 16.30 43.27
N GLU A 208 23.62 17.00 43.81
CA GLU A 208 22.22 16.66 43.66
C GLU A 208 21.76 17.12 42.25
N GLY A 209 21.68 16.19 41.34
CA GLY A 209 21.04 16.40 40.02
C GLY A 209 19.54 16.12 40.14
N LYS A 210 18.73 17.17 40.26
CA LYS A 210 17.27 17.11 40.14
C LYS A 210 16.89 16.84 38.67
N VAL A 211 16.44 15.63 38.37
CA VAL A 211 15.74 15.33 37.12
C VAL A 211 14.25 15.56 37.39
N THR A 212 13.70 16.65 36.90
CA THR A 212 12.28 16.89 36.83
C THR A 212 11.70 16.25 35.58
N VAL A 213 10.99 15.15 35.75
CA VAL A 213 10.14 14.57 34.70
C VAL A 213 8.75 15.19 34.85
N GLU A 214 8.40 16.09 33.96
CA GLU A 214 7.02 16.55 33.84
C GLU A 214 6.18 15.49 33.11
N GLY A 215 5.44 14.71 33.87
CA GLY A 215 4.37 13.86 33.39
C GLY A 215 3.09 14.69 33.22
N LYS A 216 2.66 14.87 31.96
CA LYS A 216 1.29 15.34 31.71
C LYS A 216 0.33 14.18 31.85
N SER A 217 -0.40 14.16 32.96
CA SER A 217 -1.61 13.35 33.14
C SER A 217 -2.79 14.08 32.49
N ASN A 218 -3.41 13.48 31.48
CA ASN A 218 -4.74 13.90 31.04
C ASN A 218 -5.76 13.17 31.90
N GLY A 219 -6.52 13.97 32.64
CA GLY A 219 -7.60 13.52 33.48
C GLY A 219 -8.81 13.06 32.69
N GLU A 220 -9.37 11.97 33.13
CA GLU A 220 -10.72 11.53 32.83
C GLU A 220 -11.71 12.50 33.47
N GLU A 221 -12.63 13.01 32.71
CA GLU A 221 -13.84 13.65 33.23
C GLU A 221 -15.06 12.86 32.74
N GLN A 222 -15.60 12.11 33.72
CA GLN A 222 -16.94 11.53 33.65
C GLN A 222 -17.96 12.65 33.81
N ALA A 223 -18.90 12.75 32.91
CA ALA A 223 -20.14 13.48 33.14
C ALA A 223 -21.35 12.58 32.86
N ASN A 224 -21.97 12.20 33.96
CA ASN A 224 -23.34 11.73 34.10
C ASN A 224 -24.34 12.80 33.63
N GLY A 225 -25.48 12.38 33.14
CA GLY A 225 -26.69 13.19 33.13
C GLY A 225 -27.74 12.82 32.11
N SER A 226 -28.61 11.94 32.49
CA SER A 226 -30.08 11.88 32.28
C SER A 226 -30.72 12.97 31.40
N ASN A 227 -31.39 12.64 30.32
CA ASN A 227 -32.85 12.59 30.11
C ASN A 227 -33.12 12.11 28.68
#